data_3a996e0ea83959779fcf0cf017ecece2
#
_entry.id   3a996e0ea83959779fcf0cf017ecece2
#
_cell.length_a   1.000
_cell.length_b   1.000
_cell.length_c   1.000
_cell.angle_alpha   90.00
_cell.angle_beta   90.00
_cell.angle_gamma   90.00
#
_symmetry.space_group_name_H-M   'P 1'
#
loop_
_entity.id
_entity.type
_entity.pdbx_description
1 polymer ?
#
loop_
_entity_poly.entity_id
_entity_poly.type
_entity_poly.pdbx_seq_one_letter_code
_entity_poly.pdbx_strand_id
1 'polypeptide(L)'
;DTGYLPPETYHYAEKLIDNLSLEVEVLQSELSPARMEAKYGKLWETNKESDLDKYHELRKIRPLEIGLEKYNISCWASGVRSSQTENRNKMKFLDIIRKRFSLRPLLNWTNKDIFYYMEENNLPAHPLFIKGYSSVGDWHSSSPDDIETKGRDTRFGGIKQECGIHTNN
;
A
#
# COMPACT_ATOMS: atom_id res chain seq x y z
N ASP A 1 -5.54 -6.60 3.70
CA ASP A 1 -6.58 -5.60 3.98
C ASP A 1 -6.41 -5.05 5.39
N THR A 2 -6.45 -3.72 5.52
CA THR A 2 -6.31 -3.04 6.81
C THR A 2 -7.64 -2.92 7.57
N GLY A 3 -8.77 -3.12 6.91
CA GLY A 3 -10.11 -2.82 7.40
C GLY A 3 -10.44 -1.32 7.43
N TYR A 4 -9.57 -0.49 6.84
CA TYR A 4 -9.73 0.97 6.75
C TYR A 4 -9.62 1.48 5.31
N LEU A 5 -9.68 0.61 4.31
CA LEU A 5 -9.67 1.02 2.92
C LEU A 5 -10.99 1.73 2.56
N PRO A 6 -10.98 2.71 1.64
CA PRO A 6 -12.20 3.29 1.11
C PRO A 6 -13.06 2.24 0.38
N PRO A 7 -14.40 2.37 0.39
CA PRO A 7 -15.28 1.46 -0.37
C PRO A 7 -14.91 1.37 -1.85
N GLU A 8 -14.46 2.46 -2.45
CA GLU A 8 -14.01 2.52 -3.83
C GLU A 8 -12.82 1.58 -4.10
N THR A 9 -11.93 1.38 -3.11
CA THR A 9 -10.79 0.46 -3.23
C THR A 9 -11.25 -1.00 -3.23
N TYR A 10 -12.21 -1.36 -2.38
CA TYR A 10 -12.79 -2.71 -2.37
C TYR A 10 -13.49 -3.01 -3.71
N HIS A 11 -14.37 -2.12 -4.17
CA HIS A 11 -15.04 -2.30 -5.46
C HIS A 11 -14.06 -2.38 -6.64
N TYR A 12 -12.99 -1.60 -6.59
CA TYR A 12 -11.94 -1.65 -7.60
C TYR A 12 -11.18 -2.98 -7.59
N ALA A 13 -10.87 -3.50 -6.39
CA ALA A 13 -10.22 -4.79 -6.23
C ALA A 13 -11.09 -5.93 -6.79
N GLU A 14 -12.38 -5.99 -6.42
CA GLU A 14 -13.31 -7.00 -6.95
C GLU A 14 -13.40 -6.92 -8.49
N LYS A 15 -13.52 -5.70 -9.05
CA LYS A 15 -13.54 -5.52 -10.50
C LYS A 15 -12.26 -6.04 -11.18
N LEU A 16 -11.09 -5.85 -10.58
CA LEU A 16 -9.82 -6.38 -11.12
C LEU A 16 -9.76 -7.90 -11.00
N ILE A 17 -10.21 -8.47 -9.88
CA ILE A 17 -10.27 -9.91 -9.67
C ILE A 17 -11.11 -10.56 -10.76
N ASP A 18 -12.32 -10.04 -10.99
CA ASP A 18 -13.23 -10.57 -12.01
C ASP A 18 -12.66 -10.41 -13.42
N ASN A 19 -12.21 -9.20 -13.78
CA ASN A 19 -11.75 -8.90 -15.14
C ASN A 19 -10.49 -9.69 -15.54
N LEU A 20 -9.62 -9.97 -14.59
CA LEU A 20 -8.34 -10.63 -14.82
C LEU A 20 -8.33 -12.08 -14.35
N SER A 21 -9.46 -12.59 -13.83
CA SER A 21 -9.59 -13.94 -13.25
C SER A 21 -8.48 -14.26 -12.24
N LEU A 22 -8.25 -13.33 -11.30
CA LEU A 22 -7.16 -13.44 -10.33
C LEU A 22 -7.53 -14.38 -9.19
N GLU A 23 -6.59 -15.23 -8.78
CA GLU A 23 -6.65 -15.93 -7.48
C GLU A 23 -6.08 -15.02 -6.40
N VAL A 24 -6.93 -14.53 -5.50
CA VAL A 24 -6.55 -13.57 -4.47
C VAL A 24 -6.80 -14.10 -3.09
N GLU A 25 -5.77 -14.03 -2.24
CA GLU A 25 -5.89 -14.29 -0.80
C GLU A 25 -5.89 -12.96 -0.04
N VAL A 26 -6.91 -12.72 0.76
CA VAL A 26 -7.06 -11.50 1.56
C VAL A 26 -6.40 -11.69 2.92
N LEU A 27 -5.29 -11.02 3.15
CA LEU A 27 -4.58 -11.02 4.42
C LEU A 27 -5.06 -9.90 5.32
N GLN A 28 -5.53 -10.24 6.52
CA GLN A 28 -6.05 -9.31 7.51
C GLN A 28 -5.40 -9.50 8.87
N SER A 29 -5.41 -8.45 9.69
CA SER A 29 -5.01 -8.56 11.10
C SER A 29 -6.02 -9.41 11.89
N GLU A 30 -5.53 -10.25 12.78
CA GLU A 30 -6.36 -11.01 13.74
C GLU A 30 -7.18 -10.08 14.65
N LEU A 31 -6.67 -8.88 14.90
CA LEU A 31 -7.34 -7.85 15.69
C LEU A 31 -8.23 -7.00 14.77
N SER A 32 -9.54 -7.03 14.95
CA SER A 32 -10.44 -6.19 14.16
C SER A 32 -10.16 -4.69 14.37
N PRO A 33 -10.53 -3.80 13.39
CA PRO A 33 -10.41 -2.35 13.56
C PRO A 33 -10.96 -1.84 14.90
N ALA A 34 -12.19 -2.19 15.22
CA ALA A 34 -12.85 -1.75 16.44
C ALA A 34 -12.13 -2.22 17.72
N ARG A 35 -11.61 -3.45 17.74
CA ARG A 35 -10.82 -3.95 18.88
C ARG A 35 -9.47 -3.28 19.01
N MET A 36 -8.83 -2.96 17.89
CA MET A 36 -7.57 -2.20 17.90
C MET A 36 -7.80 -0.81 18.49
N GLU A 37 -8.84 -0.11 18.03
CA GLU A 37 -9.20 1.23 18.54
C GLU A 37 -9.56 1.22 20.02
N ALA A 38 -10.33 0.21 20.46
CA ALA A 38 -10.67 0.06 21.87
C ALA A 38 -9.44 -0.17 22.75
N LYS A 39 -8.41 -0.88 22.25
CA LYS A 39 -7.20 -1.22 23.00
C LYS A 39 -6.12 -0.13 22.98
N TYR A 40 -5.97 0.54 21.86
CA TYR A 40 -4.84 1.45 21.63
C TYR A 40 -5.26 2.87 21.22
N GLY A 41 -6.57 3.13 21.06
CA GLY A 41 -7.07 4.36 20.44
C GLY A 41 -6.82 4.39 18.94
N LYS A 42 -7.13 5.52 18.34
CA LYS A 42 -6.87 5.78 16.92
C LYS A 42 -5.42 6.22 16.73
N LEU A 43 -4.55 5.25 16.54
CA LEU A 43 -3.10 5.44 16.46
C LEU A 43 -2.65 6.45 15.40
N TRP A 44 -3.47 6.70 14.37
CA TRP A 44 -3.19 7.68 13.30
C TRP A 44 -3.56 9.12 13.66
N GLU A 45 -4.26 9.37 14.78
CA GLU A 45 -4.66 10.71 15.24
C GLU A 45 -3.69 11.31 16.26
N THR A 46 -2.70 10.55 16.73
CA THR A 46 -1.80 10.98 17.82
C THR A 46 -0.66 11.87 17.35
N ASN A 47 -0.41 11.98 16.05
CA ASN A 47 0.73 12.66 15.43
C ASN A 47 2.12 12.15 15.92
N LYS A 48 2.17 10.95 16.51
CA LYS A 48 3.40 10.30 16.95
C LYS A 48 3.83 9.23 15.96
N GLU A 49 5.08 9.30 15.51
CA GLU A 49 5.62 8.31 14.56
C GLU A 49 5.59 6.89 15.14
N SER A 50 5.88 6.72 16.44
CA SER A 50 5.80 5.42 17.12
C SER A 50 4.41 4.79 17.10
N ASP A 51 3.36 5.58 17.14
CA ASP A 51 2.00 5.10 17.08
C ASP A 51 1.61 4.72 15.63
N LEU A 52 2.12 5.46 14.64
CA LEU A 52 2.02 5.07 13.24
C LEU A 52 2.81 3.78 12.94
N ASP A 53 3.98 3.59 13.53
CA ASP A 53 4.74 2.34 13.41
C ASP A 53 3.94 1.16 13.96
N LYS A 54 3.36 1.33 15.14
CA LYS A 54 2.50 0.32 15.75
C LYS A 54 1.26 0.03 14.89
N TYR A 55 0.64 1.05 14.31
CA TYR A 55 -0.46 0.89 13.36
C TYR A 55 -0.03 0.06 12.15
N HIS A 56 1.09 0.41 11.52
CA HIS A 56 1.62 -0.30 10.36
C HIS A 56 1.99 -1.75 10.69
N GLU A 57 2.61 -1.98 11.84
CA GLU A 57 2.93 -3.34 12.30
C GLU A 57 1.67 -4.18 12.43
N LEU A 58 0.65 -3.69 13.15
CA LEU A 58 -0.58 -4.42 13.40
C LEU A 58 -1.45 -4.64 12.16
N ARG A 59 -1.52 -3.65 11.26
CA ARG A 59 -2.49 -3.67 10.15
C ARG A 59 -1.90 -4.05 8.80
N LYS A 60 -0.56 -3.98 8.64
CA LYS A 60 0.08 -4.16 7.33
C LYS A 60 1.20 -5.19 7.37
N ILE A 61 2.19 -5.00 8.27
CA ILE A 61 3.42 -5.81 8.25
C ILE A 61 3.12 -7.23 8.75
N ARG A 62 2.59 -7.35 9.97
CA ARG A 62 2.30 -8.64 10.59
C ARG A 62 1.33 -9.52 9.78
N PRO A 63 0.19 -9.02 9.26
CA PRO A 63 -0.68 -9.83 8.40
C PRO A 63 0.04 -10.32 7.14
N LEU A 64 0.87 -9.48 6.51
CA LEU A 64 1.65 -9.87 5.35
C LEU A 64 2.65 -10.98 5.70
N GLU A 65 3.40 -10.85 6.80
CA GLU A 65 4.36 -11.86 7.24
C GLU A 65 3.68 -13.22 7.49
N ILE A 66 2.56 -13.22 8.20
CA ILE A 66 1.77 -14.43 8.44
C ILE A 66 1.34 -15.08 7.12
N GLY A 67 0.88 -14.27 6.15
CA GLY A 67 0.52 -14.78 4.83
C GLY A 67 1.71 -15.35 4.05
N LEU A 68 2.83 -14.64 4.03
CA LEU A 68 4.05 -15.09 3.36
C LEU A 68 4.60 -16.40 3.97
N GLU A 69 4.48 -16.56 5.29
CA GLU A 69 4.85 -17.80 5.98
C GLU A 69 3.87 -18.94 5.69
N LYS A 70 2.55 -18.68 5.80
CA LYS A 70 1.48 -19.65 5.53
C LYS A 70 1.63 -20.32 4.16
N TYR A 71 1.99 -19.53 3.15
CA TYR A 71 2.14 -20.02 1.78
C TYR A 71 3.58 -20.38 1.41
N ASN A 72 4.50 -20.37 2.37
CA ASN A 72 5.92 -20.67 2.15
C ASN A 72 6.53 -19.86 1.00
N ILE A 73 6.23 -18.57 0.93
CA ILE A 73 6.67 -17.68 -0.12
C ILE A 73 8.16 -17.37 0.04
N SER A 74 8.96 -17.70 -0.95
CA SER A 74 10.40 -17.38 -1.01
C SER A 74 10.71 -16.10 -1.77
N CYS A 75 9.81 -15.71 -2.69
CA CYS A 75 9.92 -14.48 -3.48
C CYS A 75 8.53 -13.84 -3.65
N TRP A 76 8.45 -12.52 -3.48
CA TRP A 76 7.23 -11.75 -3.70
C TRP A 76 7.50 -10.51 -4.56
N ALA A 77 6.55 -10.15 -5.40
CA ALA A 77 6.64 -8.99 -6.27
C ALA A 77 5.80 -7.82 -5.75
N SER A 78 6.22 -6.60 -6.04
CA SER A 78 5.49 -5.38 -5.69
C SER A 78 5.54 -4.32 -6.79
N GLY A 79 4.49 -3.49 -6.87
CA GLY A 79 4.38 -2.37 -7.81
C GLY A 79 5.12 -1.09 -7.37
N VAL A 80 6.17 -1.20 -6.57
CA VAL A 80 6.97 -0.05 -6.14
C VAL A 80 7.70 0.56 -7.32
N ARG A 81 7.70 1.91 -7.39
CA ARG A 81 8.45 2.69 -8.38
C ARG A 81 9.40 3.66 -7.70
N SER A 82 10.60 3.82 -8.23
CA SER A 82 11.66 4.68 -7.69
C SER A 82 11.23 6.14 -7.55
N SER A 83 10.42 6.62 -8.48
CA SER A 83 9.94 8.01 -8.53
C SER A 83 8.91 8.39 -7.45
N GLN A 84 8.45 7.43 -6.62
CA GLN A 84 7.36 7.68 -5.69
C GLN A 84 7.81 8.34 -4.37
N THR A 85 9.03 8.05 -3.90
CA THR A 85 9.64 8.65 -2.70
C THR A 85 11.16 8.57 -2.78
N GLU A 86 11.88 9.38 -1.98
CA GLU A 86 13.34 9.29 -1.88
C GLU A 86 13.82 7.93 -1.39
N ASN A 87 13.09 7.31 -0.45
CA ASN A 87 13.41 5.96 0.03
C ASN A 87 13.30 4.94 -1.09
N ARG A 88 12.26 5.05 -1.95
CA ARG A 88 12.06 4.14 -3.07
C ARG A 88 13.09 4.33 -4.18
N ASN A 89 13.60 5.53 -4.35
CA ASN A 89 14.68 5.81 -5.30
C ASN A 89 15.98 5.04 -4.99
N LYS A 90 16.19 4.68 -3.72
CA LYS A 90 17.35 3.88 -3.26
C LYS A 90 17.12 2.37 -3.34
N MET A 91 15.91 1.91 -3.67
CA MET A 91 15.58 0.49 -3.73
C MET A 91 16.18 -0.17 -4.97
N LYS A 92 16.46 -1.47 -4.87
CA LYS A 92 16.96 -2.30 -5.97
C LYS A 92 15.81 -3.04 -6.64
N PHE A 93 15.98 -3.42 -7.90
CA PHE A 93 15.04 -4.25 -8.65
C PHE A 93 14.76 -5.58 -7.94
N LEU A 94 15.81 -6.22 -7.44
CA LEU A 94 15.74 -7.41 -6.60
C LEU A 94 16.54 -7.16 -5.32
N ASP A 95 15.94 -7.48 -4.18
CA ASP A 95 16.56 -7.32 -2.87
C ASP A 95 16.12 -8.45 -1.92
N ILE A 96 16.73 -8.53 -0.74
CA ILE A 96 16.31 -9.45 0.30
C ILE A 96 15.65 -8.64 1.41
N ILE A 97 14.34 -8.85 1.61
CA ILE A 97 13.55 -8.24 2.67
C ILE A 97 13.05 -9.36 3.58
N ARG A 98 13.35 -9.26 4.86
CA ARG A 98 12.91 -10.25 5.87
C ARG A 98 13.14 -11.70 5.43
N LYS A 99 14.37 -12.00 4.97
CA LYS A 99 14.83 -13.32 4.51
C LYS A 99 14.15 -13.86 3.24
N ARG A 100 13.41 -13.04 2.49
CA ARG A 100 12.75 -13.41 1.22
C ARG A 100 13.19 -12.48 0.10
N PHE A 101 13.20 -12.99 -1.12
CA PHE A 101 13.41 -12.13 -2.29
C PHE A 101 12.22 -11.19 -2.47
N SER A 102 12.52 -9.90 -2.63
CA SER A 102 11.55 -8.84 -2.95
C SER A 102 11.87 -8.31 -4.35
N LEU A 103 10.99 -8.60 -5.29
CA LEU A 103 11.10 -8.21 -6.69
C LEU A 103 10.26 -6.96 -6.96
N ARG A 104 10.81 -5.99 -7.69
CA ARG A 104 10.14 -4.74 -8.04
C ARG A 104 10.13 -4.53 -9.55
N PRO A 105 9.24 -5.23 -10.29
CA PRO A 105 9.25 -5.20 -11.76
C PRO A 105 9.04 -3.81 -12.35
N LEU A 106 8.33 -2.95 -11.63
CA LEU A 106 7.96 -1.61 -12.07
C LEU A 106 8.92 -0.52 -11.55
N LEU A 107 10.05 -0.88 -10.92
CA LEU A 107 10.91 0.06 -10.20
C LEU A 107 11.28 1.30 -11.03
N ASN A 108 11.63 1.10 -12.30
CA ASN A 108 12.08 2.16 -13.20
C ASN A 108 10.94 2.75 -14.07
N TRP A 109 9.70 2.31 -13.85
CA TRP A 109 8.57 2.83 -14.62
C TRP A 109 8.16 4.22 -14.16
N THR A 110 7.92 5.10 -15.14
CA THR A 110 7.34 6.42 -14.90
C THR A 110 5.81 6.36 -14.80
N ASN A 111 5.18 7.46 -14.37
CA ASN A 111 3.72 7.58 -14.43
C ASN A 111 3.19 7.44 -15.87
N LYS A 112 3.97 7.90 -16.84
CA LYS A 112 3.65 7.83 -18.27
C LYS A 112 3.65 6.37 -18.76
N ASP A 113 4.63 5.57 -18.34
CA ASP A 113 4.71 4.15 -18.71
C ASP A 113 3.51 3.38 -18.13
N ILE A 114 3.15 3.65 -16.87
CA ILE A 114 1.96 3.06 -16.24
C ILE A 114 0.70 3.44 -17.00
N PHE A 115 0.55 4.73 -17.35
CA PHE A 115 -0.62 5.21 -18.07
C PHE A 115 -0.80 4.48 -19.42
N TYR A 116 0.24 4.43 -20.24
CA TYR A 116 0.17 3.74 -21.52
C TYR A 116 -0.05 2.24 -21.38
N TYR A 117 0.62 1.60 -20.43
CA TYR A 117 0.40 0.18 -20.18
C TYR A 117 -1.06 -0.13 -19.79
N MET A 118 -1.65 0.71 -18.95
CA MET A 118 -3.06 0.56 -18.57
C MET A 118 -4.00 0.75 -19.75
N GLU A 119 -3.76 1.77 -20.60
CA GLU A 119 -4.55 2.01 -21.81
C GLU A 119 -4.44 0.84 -22.82
N GLU A 120 -3.21 0.41 -23.12
CA GLU A 120 -2.95 -0.68 -24.06
C GLU A 120 -3.58 -2.03 -23.61
N ASN A 121 -3.67 -2.25 -22.31
CA ASN A 121 -4.23 -3.49 -21.74
C ASN A 121 -5.67 -3.32 -21.23
N ASN A 122 -6.32 -2.20 -21.49
CA ASN A 122 -7.70 -1.90 -21.07
C ASN A 122 -7.90 -2.08 -19.55
N LEU A 123 -6.91 -1.73 -18.74
CA LEU A 123 -6.99 -1.82 -17.30
C LEU A 123 -7.76 -0.64 -16.71
N PRO A 124 -8.73 -0.86 -15.81
CA PRO A 124 -9.47 0.23 -15.20
C PRO A 124 -8.59 1.06 -14.27
N ALA A 125 -8.79 2.37 -14.25
CA ALA A 125 -8.21 3.24 -13.25
C ALA A 125 -8.97 3.15 -11.92
N HIS A 126 -8.26 3.42 -10.80
CA HIS A 126 -8.91 3.48 -9.49
C HIS A 126 -9.93 4.64 -9.44
N PRO A 127 -11.17 4.43 -8.93
CA PRO A 127 -12.23 5.45 -8.96
C PRO A 127 -11.87 6.78 -8.29
N LEU A 128 -11.05 6.75 -7.25
CA LEU A 128 -10.60 7.98 -6.57
C LEU A 128 -9.61 8.81 -7.39
N PHE A 129 -9.02 8.25 -8.46
CA PHE A 129 -8.11 9.00 -9.32
C PHE A 129 -8.80 10.22 -9.96
N ILE A 130 -10.05 10.05 -10.45
CA ILE A 130 -10.84 11.16 -11.00
C ILE A 130 -11.27 12.19 -9.96
N LYS A 131 -11.20 11.83 -8.66
CA LYS A 131 -11.45 12.73 -7.53
C LYS A 131 -10.16 13.42 -7.04
N GLY A 132 -9.06 13.32 -7.80
CA GLY A 132 -7.80 13.99 -7.51
C GLY A 132 -6.84 13.22 -6.57
N TYR A 133 -7.11 11.95 -6.27
CA TYR A 133 -6.22 11.15 -5.44
C TYR A 133 -5.14 10.49 -6.31
N SER A 134 -3.89 10.92 -6.23
CA SER A 134 -2.77 10.25 -6.89
C SER A 134 -2.13 9.14 -6.03
N SER A 135 -2.48 9.08 -4.75
CA SER A 135 -2.10 8.01 -3.83
C SER A 135 -3.27 7.63 -2.92
N VAL A 136 -3.68 6.37 -2.95
CA VAL A 136 -4.79 5.85 -2.14
C VAL A 136 -4.26 4.80 -1.16
N GLY A 137 -4.74 4.84 0.05
CA GLY A 137 -4.54 3.83 1.10
C GLY A 137 -5.72 3.85 2.05
N ASP A 138 -5.47 3.79 3.35
CA ASP A 138 -6.55 3.83 4.35
C ASP A 138 -7.28 5.18 4.28
N TRP A 139 -8.60 5.19 4.45
CA TRP A 139 -9.44 6.38 4.26
C TRP A 139 -9.02 7.56 5.16
N HIS A 140 -8.60 7.27 6.41
CA HIS A 140 -8.15 8.27 7.37
C HIS A 140 -6.75 8.85 7.06
N SER A 141 -6.00 8.25 6.16
CA SER A 141 -4.62 8.64 5.81
C SER A 141 -4.45 9.03 4.35
N SER A 142 -5.53 9.18 3.62
CA SER A 142 -5.51 9.56 2.20
C SER A 142 -6.29 10.84 2.00
N SER A 143 -5.73 11.75 1.24
CA SER A 143 -6.40 12.97 0.77
C SER A 143 -6.14 13.18 -0.73
N PRO A 144 -7.00 13.94 -1.42
CA PRO A 144 -6.69 14.35 -2.79
C PRO A 144 -5.46 15.26 -2.82
N ASP A 145 -4.81 15.30 -3.96
CA ASP A 145 -3.70 16.22 -4.21
C ASP A 145 -4.16 17.67 -4.10
N ASP A 146 -3.30 18.53 -3.58
CA ASP A 146 -3.46 19.98 -3.60
C ASP A 146 -2.28 20.66 -4.32
N ILE A 147 -2.15 21.98 -4.15
CA ILE A 147 -1.08 22.76 -4.80
C ILE A 147 0.29 22.39 -4.25
N GLU A 148 0.39 22.10 -2.96
CA GLU A 148 1.65 21.91 -2.23
C GLU A 148 1.99 20.43 -2.03
N THR A 149 0.96 19.59 -1.81
CA THR A 149 1.14 18.17 -1.48
C THR A 149 0.55 17.25 -2.55
N LYS A 150 1.37 16.34 -3.06
CA LYS A 150 0.98 15.38 -4.12
C LYS A 150 1.51 13.98 -3.83
N GLY A 151 0.83 13.00 -4.40
CA GLY A 151 1.28 11.62 -4.33
C GLY A 151 1.34 11.10 -2.89
N ARG A 152 2.48 10.58 -2.50
CA ARG A 152 2.66 9.99 -1.17
C ARG A 152 2.86 11.04 -0.05
N ASP A 153 3.08 12.29 -0.39
CA ASP A 153 3.16 13.38 0.58
C ASP A 153 1.78 13.68 1.21
N THR A 154 0.69 13.28 0.53
CA THR A 154 -0.67 13.36 1.07
C THR A 154 -0.95 12.34 2.18
N ARG A 155 -0.03 11.35 2.40
CA ARG A 155 -0.24 10.25 3.35
C ARG A 155 0.06 10.68 4.79
N PHE A 156 -0.89 10.40 5.69
CA PHE A 156 -0.78 10.75 7.12
C PHE A 156 -0.36 12.22 7.36
N GLY A 157 -0.89 13.14 6.53
CA GLY A 157 -0.49 14.55 6.63
C GLY A 157 1.01 14.80 6.43
N GLY A 158 1.69 13.96 5.63
CA GLY A 158 3.14 14.06 5.39
C GLY A 158 4.05 13.47 6.47
N ILE A 159 3.50 13.01 7.61
CA ILE A 159 4.30 12.50 8.74
C ILE A 159 5.06 11.23 8.35
N LYS A 160 4.44 10.35 7.57
CA LYS A 160 5.05 9.07 7.18
C LYS A 160 4.61 8.61 5.79
N GLN A 161 5.56 8.55 4.87
CA GLN A 161 5.31 8.14 3.49
C GLN A 161 5.36 6.61 3.30
N GLU A 162 6.14 5.91 4.12
CA GLU A 162 6.36 4.46 3.99
C GLU A 162 5.77 3.69 5.16
N CYS A 163 5.15 2.53 4.86
CA CYS A 163 4.49 1.69 5.86
C CYS A 163 5.35 0.53 6.38
N GLY A 164 6.63 0.45 6.00
CA GLY A 164 7.54 -0.60 6.44
C GLY A 164 7.43 -1.94 5.70
N ILE A 165 6.41 -2.16 4.84
CA ILE A 165 6.27 -3.42 4.09
C ILE A 165 7.53 -3.72 3.23
N HIS A 166 8.13 -2.68 2.65
CA HIS A 166 9.26 -2.80 1.72
C HIS A 166 10.63 -2.54 2.36
N THR A 167 10.72 -2.55 3.68
CA THR A 167 11.96 -2.31 4.45
C THR A 167 12.29 -3.49 5.35
N ASN A 168 13.53 -3.55 5.84
CA ASN A 168 14.04 -4.58 6.75
C ASN A 168 13.85 -4.23 8.24
N ASN A 169 12.99 -3.30 8.57
CA ASN A 169 12.76 -2.90 9.96
C ASN A 169 12.08 -4.00 10.77
#